data_52489e17c1fd2f682fb48de9bc0a75f2
#
_entry.id   52489e17c1fd2f682fb48de9bc0a75f2
#
_cell.length_a   1.000
_cell.length_b   1.000
_cell.length_c   1.000
_cell.angle_alpha   90.00
_cell.angle_beta   90.00
_cell.angle_gamma   90.00
#
_symmetry.space_group_name_H-M   'P 1'
#
loop_
_entity.id
_entity.type
_entity.pdbx_description
1 polymer ?
#
loop_
_entity_poly.entity_id
_entity_poly.type
_entity_poly.pdbx_seq_one_letter_code
_entity_poly.pdbx_strand_id
1 'polypeptide(L)'
;MPKLTVVTRKAYGGAYCVLSSKPTGGDWNIAWPQSEIAVMGAAGAAKIIHRREIAAADDPEAVEQSKVDEYTDLFANPYMAAERGLIDDVIIPSQTRPRLCRALALLRTKRVSNPPKKHGSIPL
;
A
#
# COMPACT_ATOMS: atom_id res chain seq x y z
N MET A 1 8.81 18.99 5.62
CA MET A 1 9.14 17.90 6.55
C MET A 1 9.23 16.60 5.78
N PRO A 2 10.23 15.72 6.02
CA PRO A 2 10.29 14.38 5.44
C PRO A 2 9.12 13.51 5.88
N LYS A 3 8.60 12.70 4.95
CA LYS A 3 7.51 11.74 5.17
C LYS A 3 7.97 10.35 4.76
N LEU A 4 8.12 9.45 5.73
CA LEU A 4 8.57 8.08 5.53
C LEU A 4 7.47 7.12 5.97
N THR A 5 7.21 6.11 5.16
CA THR A 5 6.18 5.11 5.42
C THR A 5 6.79 3.70 5.37
N VAL A 6 6.43 2.89 6.35
CA VAL A 6 6.76 1.47 6.38
C VAL A 6 5.47 0.66 6.43
N VAL A 7 5.21 -0.12 5.41
CA VAL A 7 4.08 -1.04 5.39
C VAL A 7 4.53 -2.38 6.00
N THR A 8 4.01 -2.68 7.17
CA THR A 8 4.42 -3.88 7.93
C THR A 8 3.49 -5.07 7.73
N ARG A 9 2.20 -4.80 7.38
CA ARG A 9 1.20 -5.85 7.22
C ARG A 9 0.21 -5.51 6.10
N LYS A 10 -0.84 -4.74 6.38
CA LYS A 10 -1.94 -4.46 5.43
C LYS A 10 -2.05 -2.97 5.15
N ALA A 11 -2.12 -2.63 3.88
CA ALA A 11 -2.32 -1.27 3.40
C ALA A 11 -3.31 -1.30 2.24
N TYR A 12 -4.60 -1.06 2.53
CA TYR A 12 -5.67 -1.16 1.57
C TYR A 12 -6.32 0.18 1.27
N GLY A 13 -6.56 0.45 -0.01
CA GLY A 13 -7.38 1.53 -0.52
C GLY A 13 -7.04 2.90 0.06
N GLY A 14 -8.07 3.58 0.57
CA GLY A 14 -7.93 4.93 1.13
C GLY A 14 -6.99 5.02 2.32
N ALA A 15 -6.91 3.99 3.17
CA ALA A 15 -5.99 3.96 4.30
C ALA A 15 -4.52 4.02 3.84
N TYR A 16 -4.17 3.26 2.80
CA TYR A 16 -2.85 3.34 2.17
C TYR A 16 -2.59 4.75 1.62
N CYS A 17 -3.54 5.31 0.88
CA CYS A 17 -3.38 6.63 0.27
C CYS A 17 -3.17 7.73 1.31
N VAL A 18 -4.00 7.78 2.36
CA VAL A 18 -3.99 8.84 3.38
C VAL A 18 -2.76 8.78 4.27
N LEU A 19 -2.23 7.60 4.55
CA LEU A 19 -1.06 7.41 5.41
C LEU A 19 0.28 7.68 4.70
N SER A 20 0.32 8.74 3.89
CA SER A 20 1.55 9.22 3.24
C SER A 20 2.12 8.25 2.21
N SER A 21 1.26 7.75 1.33
CA SER A 21 1.69 6.95 0.18
C SER A 21 2.53 7.78 -0.80
N LYS A 22 3.25 7.10 -1.68
CA LYS A 22 4.03 7.73 -2.75
C LYS A 22 3.18 8.68 -3.61
N PRO A 23 2.00 8.26 -4.14
CA PRO A 23 1.13 9.14 -4.92
C PRO A 23 0.65 10.39 -4.19
N THR A 24 0.56 10.37 -2.86
CA THR A 24 0.15 11.53 -2.04
C THR A 24 1.34 12.34 -1.51
N GLY A 25 2.52 12.12 -2.06
CA GLY A 25 3.72 12.89 -1.75
C GLY A 25 4.50 12.37 -0.53
N GLY A 26 4.44 11.07 -0.26
CA GLY A 26 5.39 10.39 0.61
C GLY A 26 6.79 10.38 -0.03
N ASP A 27 7.83 10.68 0.75
CA ASP A 27 9.19 10.79 0.23
C ASP A 27 9.86 9.43 0.06
N TRP A 28 9.62 8.55 1.03
CA TRP A 28 10.21 7.21 1.06
C TRP A 28 9.22 6.20 1.61
N ASN A 29 8.83 5.26 0.78
CA ASN A 29 7.83 4.25 1.11
C ASN A 29 8.47 2.87 0.94
N ILE A 30 8.51 2.09 2.00
CA ILE A 30 9.06 0.74 2.01
C ILE A 30 8.06 -0.24 2.60
N ALA A 31 8.20 -1.50 2.25
CA ALA A 31 7.32 -2.56 2.73
C ALA A 31 8.11 -3.78 3.21
N TRP A 32 7.53 -4.54 4.12
CA TRP A 32 8.04 -5.87 4.47
C TRP A 32 7.52 -6.92 3.48
N PRO A 33 8.23 -8.04 3.29
CA PRO A 33 7.86 -9.04 2.29
C PRO A 33 6.47 -9.66 2.49
N GLN A 34 6.00 -9.76 3.76
CA GLN A 34 4.69 -10.30 4.11
C GLN A 34 3.57 -9.26 4.06
N SER A 35 3.85 -8.03 3.62
CA SER A 35 2.82 -6.99 3.56
C SER A 35 1.90 -7.18 2.35
N GLU A 36 0.67 -6.74 2.52
CA GLU A 36 -0.35 -6.72 1.47
C GLU A 36 -0.67 -5.28 1.11
N ILE A 37 -0.43 -4.91 -0.15
CA ILE A 37 -0.75 -3.57 -0.67
C ILE A 37 -1.71 -3.74 -1.84
N ALA A 38 -2.96 -3.34 -1.66
CA ALA A 38 -4.01 -3.51 -2.65
C ALA A 38 -5.11 -2.45 -2.51
N VAL A 39 -5.98 -2.38 -3.50
CA VAL A 39 -7.16 -1.48 -3.46
C VAL A 39 -8.13 -1.94 -2.37
N MET A 40 -8.29 -3.24 -2.19
CA MET A 40 -9.12 -3.85 -1.15
C MET A 40 -8.59 -5.24 -0.78
N GLY A 41 -9.05 -5.80 0.33
CA GLY A 41 -8.68 -7.16 0.73
C GLY A 41 -9.17 -8.20 -0.28
N ALA A 42 -8.41 -9.29 -0.42
CA ALA A 42 -8.63 -10.32 -1.42
C ALA A 42 -10.05 -10.93 -1.39
N ALA A 43 -10.61 -11.20 -0.20
CA ALA A 43 -11.96 -11.72 -0.07
C ALA A 43 -13.03 -10.77 -0.64
N GLY A 44 -12.90 -9.47 -0.41
CA GLY A 44 -13.79 -8.47 -0.98
C GLY A 44 -13.65 -8.37 -2.49
N ALA A 45 -12.42 -8.39 -2.99
CA ALA A 45 -12.12 -8.33 -4.42
C ALA A 45 -12.67 -9.55 -5.16
N ALA A 46 -12.45 -10.77 -4.66
CA ALA A 46 -12.94 -12.00 -5.24
C ALA A 46 -14.48 -12.01 -5.37
N LYS A 47 -15.19 -11.59 -4.32
CA LYS A 47 -16.66 -11.50 -4.33
C LYS A 47 -17.21 -10.51 -5.37
N ILE A 48 -16.49 -9.42 -5.63
CA ILE A 48 -16.93 -8.42 -6.62
C ILE A 48 -16.61 -8.92 -8.03
N ILE A 49 -15.35 -9.31 -8.26
CA ILE A 49 -14.85 -9.64 -9.60
C ILE A 49 -15.48 -10.95 -10.11
N HIS A 50 -15.56 -11.98 -9.26
CA HIS A 50 -16.01 -13.32 -9.61
C HIS A 50 -17.43 -13.65 -9.14
N ARG A 51 -18.25 -12.62 -8.83
CA ARG A 51 -19.61 -12.78 -8.28
C ARG A 51 -20.47 -13.80 -9.05
N ARG A 52 -20.43 -13.74 -10.39
CA ARG A 52 -21.25 -14.62 -11.24
C ARG A 52 -20.73 -16.06 -11.24
N GLU A 53 -19.42 -16.22 -11.27
CA GLU A 53 -18.75 -17.52 -11.25
C GLU A 53 -18.99 -18.24 -9.91
N ILE A 54 -18.84 -17.53 -8.81
CA ILE A 54 -19.10 -18.04 -7.46
C ILE A 54 -20.58 -18.44 -7.31
N ALA A 55 -21.52 -17.62 -7.81
CA ALA A 55 -22.95 -17.89 -7.68
C ALA A 55 -23.44 -19.06 -8.56
N ALA A 56 -22.71 -19.41 -9.61
CA ALA A 56 -23.05 -20.48 -10.54
C ALA A 56 -22.34 -21.83 -10.22
N ALA A 57 -21.47 -21.84 -9.21
CA ALA A 57 -20.69 -23.01 -8.85
C ALA A 57 -21.49 -24.00 -7.98
N ASP A 58 -21.21 -25.31 -8.15
CA ASP A 58 -21.76 -26.34 -7.28
C ASP A 58 -21.29 -26.21 -5.83
N ASP A 59 -20.03 -25.73 -5.62
CA ASP A 59 -19.47 -25.39 -4.32
C ASP A 59 -18.97 -23.94 -4.34
N PRO A 60 -19.82 -22.96 -3.97
CA PRO A 60 -19.46 -21.57 -3.98
C PRO A 60 -18.32 -21.19 -3.02
N GLU A 61 -18.21 -21.87 -1.87
CA GLU A 61 -17.18 -21.59 -0.87
C GLU A 61 -15.80 -22.00 -1.36
N ALA A 62 -15.68 -23.18 -1.97
CA ALA A 62 -14.42 -23.66 -2.55
C ALA A 62 -13.95 -22.75 -3.70
N VAL A 63 -14.87 -22.33 -4.57
CA VAL A 63 -14.55 -21.42 -5.67
C VAL A 63 -14.16 -20.05 -5.14
N GLU A 64 -14.87 -19.50 -4.15
CA GLU A 64 -14.51 -18.24 -3.51
C GLU A 64 -13.11 -18.30 -2.92
N GLN A 65 -12.78 -19.35 -2.15
CA GLN A 65 -11.46 -19.49 -1.56
C GLN A 65 -10.35 -19.58 -2.62
N SER A 66 -10.55 -20.34 -3.66
CA SER A 66 -9.60 -20.43 -4.79
C SER A 66 -9.35 -19.06 -5.43
N LYS A 67 -10.39 -18.24 -5.61
CA LYS A 67 -10.27 -16.90 -6.17
C LYS A 67 -9.61 -15.90 -5.20
N VAL A 68 -9.80 -16.07 -3.91
CA VAL A 68 -9.11 -15.30 -2.88
C VAL A 68 -7.61 -15.58 -2.91
N ASP A 69 -7.23 -16.85 -3.01
CA ASP A 69 -5.83 -17.27 -3.04
C ASP A 69 -5.15 -16.76 -4.33
N GLU A 70 -5.80 -16.92 -5.48
CA GLU A 70 -5.34 -16.41 -6.78
C GLU A 70 -5.13 -14.88 -6.72
N TYR A 71 -6.08 -14.13 -6.17
CA TYR A 71 -5.97 -12.69 -6.05
C TYR A 71 -4.84 -12.27 -5.11
N THR A 72 -4.66 -13.01 -4.03
CA THR A 72 -3.61 -12.74 -3.04
C THR A 72 -2.23 -12.89 -3.68
N ASP A 73 -2.01 -13.97 -4.40
CA ASP A 73 -0.74 -14.25 -5.06
C ASP A 73 -0.42 -13.25 -6.16
N LEU A 74 -1.41 -12.87 -6.96
CA LEU A 74 -1.21 -11.97 -8.09
C LEU A 74 -1.13 -10.50 -7.70
N PHE A 75 -1.93 -10.04 -6.74
CA PHE A 75 -2.12 -8.60 -6.51
C PHE A 75 -1.88 -8.12 -5.09
N ALA A 76 -2.13 -8.94 -4.07
CA ALA A 76 -2.05 -8.50 -2.69
C ALA A 76 -0.66 -8.75 -2.09
N ASN A 77 0.40 -8.33 -2.81
CA ASN A 77 1.77 -8.48 -2.36
C ASN A 77 2.58 -7.19 -2.60
N PRO A 78 3.68 -6.96 -1.88
CA PRO A 78 4.45 -5.74 -1.99
C PRO A 78 5.27 -5.65 -3.28
N TYR A 79 5.53 -6.77 -3.94
CA TYR A 79 6.37 -6.80 -5.15
C TYR A 79 5.63 -6.18 -6.34
N MET A 80 4.33 -6.43 -6.47
CA MET A 80 3.50 -5.77 -7.48
C MET A 80 3.42 -4.26 -7.26
N ALA A 81 3.38 -3.82 -6.01
CA ALA A 81 3.42 -2.40 -5.68
C ALA A 81 4.78 -1.77 -6.01
N ALA A 82 5.88 -2.49 -5.78
CA ALA A 82 7.23 -2.05 -6.12
C ALA A 82 7.43 -1.96 -7.64
N GLU A 83 7.01 -2.97 -8.38
CA GLU A 83 7.07 -3.00 -9.85
C GLU A 83 6.35 -1.80 -10.48
N ARG A 84 5.23 -1.39 -9.90
CA ARG A 84 4.45 -0.23 -10.35
C ARG A 84 4.95 1.11 -9.79
N GLY A 85 6.04 1.14 -9.04
CA GLY A 85 6.59 2.35 -8.46
C GLY A 85 5.75 2.96 -7.32
N LEU A 86 4.85 2.20 -6.73
CA LEU A 86 4.02 2.66 -5.61
C LEU A 86 4.77 2.64 -4.27
N ILE A 87 5.83 1.84 -4.18
CA ILE A 87 6.79 1.84 -3.07
C ILE A 87 8.22 1.83 -3.64
N ASP A 88 9.18 2.23 -2.81
CA ASP A 88 10.58 2.37 -3.21
C ASP A 88 11.39 1.08 -3.04
N ASP A 89 11.05 0.26 -2.05
CA ASP A 89 11.81 -0.96 -1.77
C ASP A 89 10.99 -1.96 -0.93
N VAL A 90 11.33 -3.25 -1.05
CA VAL A 90 10.84 -4.32 -0.18
C VAL A 90 12.02 -4.80 0.66
N ILE A 91 11.92 -4.66 1.97
CA ILE A 91 13.02 -4.90 2.90
C ILE A 91 12.64 -5.90 3.99
N ILE A 92 13.60 -6.69 4.45
CA ILE A 92 13.41 -7.52 5.63
C ILE A 92 13.30 -6.66 6.90
N PRO A 93 12.53 -7.08 7.91
CA PRO A 93 12.27 -6.29 9.12
C PRO A 93 13.51 -5.76 9.83
N SER A 94 14.60 -6.53 9.88
CA SER A 94 15.86 -6.14 10.50
C SER A 94 16.54 -4.93 9.84
N GLN A 95 16.26 -4.67 8.58
CA GLN A 95 16.80 -3.53 7.84
C GLN A 95 16.00 -2.24 8.02
N THR A 96 14.84 -2.28 8.66
CA THR A 96 13.94 -1.12 8.77
C THR A 96 14.64 0.09 9.39
N ARG A 97 15.25 -0.07 10.55
CA ARG A 97 15.93 1.05 11.23
C ARG A 97 17.10 1.64 10.41
N PRO A 98 18.06 0.85 9.90
CA PRO A 98 19.12 1.38 9.05
C PRO A 98 18.60 2.12 7.81
N ARG A 99 17.58 1.59 7.14
CA ARG A 99 16.98 2.21 5.95
C ARG A 99 16.30 3.54 6.29
N LEU A 100 15.53 3.60 7.37
CA LEU A 100 14.91 4.84 7.81
C LEU A 100 15.93 5.91 8.19
N CYS A 101 17.00 5.55 8.90
CA CYS A 101 18.08 6.48 9.24
C CYS A 101 18.77 7.06 7.99
N ARG A 102 19.04 6.23 6.98
CA ARG A 102 19.59 6.68 5.70
C ARG A 102 18.64 7.60 4.95
N ALA A 103 17.36 7.23 4.86
CA ALA A 103 16.35 8.05 4.21
C ALA A 103 16.21 9.43 4.88
N LEU A 104 16.20 9.48 6.21
CA LEU A 104 16.18 10.72 6.95
C LEU A 104 17.44 11.58 6.70
N ALA A 105 18.61 10.96 6.63
CA ALA A 105 19.86 11.66 6.33
C ALA A 105 19.82 12.28 4.92
N LEU A 106 19.33 11.55 3.92
CA LEU A 106 19.16 12.03 2.55
C LEU A 106 18.16 13.20 2.47
N LEU A 107 17.07 13.12 3.25
CA LEU A 107 15.99 14.09 3.23
C LEU A 107 16.21 15.28 4.20
N ARG A 108 17.36 15.33 4.89
CA ARG A 108 17.66 16.37 5.88
C ARG A 108 17.57 17.79 5.32
N THR A 109 17.95 17.96 4.07
CA THR A 109 17.94 19.26 3.39
C THR A 109 16.66 19.53 2.60
N LYS A 110 15.67 18.64 2.70
CA LYS A 110 14.40 18.80 1.98
C LYS A 110 13.76 20.15 2.29
N ARG A 111 13.51 20.93 1.24
CA ARG A 111 12.73 22.17 1.25
C ARG A 111 11.55 22.01 0.33
N VAL A 112 10.36 22.29 0.79
CA VAL A 112 9.13 22.30 -0.01
C VAL A 112 8.44 23.62 0.21
N SER A 113 8.20 24.34 -0.87
CA SER A 113 7.35 25.52 -0.89
C SER A 113 5.99 25.13 -1.43
N ASN A 114 4.96 25.28 -0.64
CA ASN A 114 3.59 25.10 -1.09
C ASN A 114 3.11 26.34 -1.83
N PRO A 115 2.18 26.21 -2.79
CA PRO A 115 1.52 27.36 -3.37
C PRO A 115 0.90 28.25 -2.28
N PRO A 116 0.94 29.58 -2.43
CA PRO A 116 0.31 30.48 -1.47
C PRO A 116 -1.19 30.19 -1.42
N LYS A 117 -1.71 30.06 -0.21
CA LYS A 117 -3.14 29.81 0.03
C LYS A 117 -3.83 31.11 0.42
N LYS A 118 -4.94 31.39 -0.21
CA LYS A 118 -5.79 32.55 0.15
C LYS A 118 -6.46 32.34 1.52
N HIS A 119 -6.84 31.09 1.81
CA HIS A 119 -7.46 30.70 3.06
C HIS A 119 -6.85 29.38 3.55
N GLY A 120 -6.72 29.21 4.84
CA GLY A 120 -6.38 27.94 5.50
C GLY A 120 -7.64 27.11 5.76
N SER A 121 -7.49 25.80 5.86
CA SER A 121 -8.53 24.98 6.49
C SER A 121 -8.55 25.32 7.98
N ILE A 122 -9.70 25.68 8.50
CA ILE A 122 -9.89 25.88 9.93
C ILE A 122 -9.98 24.50 10.56
N PRO A 123 -9.10 24.17 11.52
CA PRO A 123 -9.31 22.93 12.28
C PRO A 123 -10.60 23.07 13.07
N LEU A 124 -11.50 22.13 12.88
CA LEU A 124 -12.77 22.04 13.62
C LEU A 124 -12.53 21.32 14.94
#